data_c604705debb075bebcf622fce6fd4679
#
_entry.id   c604705debb075bebcf622fce6fd4679
#
_cell.length_a   1.000
_cell.length_b   1.000
_cell.length_c   1.000
_cell.angle_alpha   90.00
_cell.angle_beta   90.00
_cell.angle_gamma   90.00
#
_symmetry.space_group_name_H-M   'P 1'
#
loop_
_entity.id
_entity.type
_entity.pdbx_description
1 polymer ?
#
loop_
_entity_poly.entity_id
_entity_poly.type
_entity_poly.pdbx_seq_one_letter_code
_entity_poly.pdbx_strand_id
1 'polypeptide(L)'
;VTIRPADAADLPAFFAYLDDHLRDNGRDGAPLFQPPPVPTMRTHSPLPPGLRIAFIKGLDIPVGEPGWRRLWLALDARGSIAGHVDVRARPEPSARHRAMLGMGVHRAYRRRGLGMQLVDTAIAWARGEESLKWIDLEVLSENHPAVALYLRAGFTMTARIEDMLEIDGVSHDLSYMRYALR
;
A
#
# COMPACT_ATOMS: atom_id res chain seq x y z
N VAL A 1 -2.60 -8.32 -17.81
CA VAL A 1 -2.94 -7.32 -16.78
C VAL A 1 -2.54 -5.96 -17.27
N THR A 2 -3.43 -4.97 -17.17
CA THR A 2 -3.16 -3.56 -17.52
C THR A 2 -3.18 -2.73 -16.25
N ILE A 3 -2.16 -1.88 -16.05
CA ILE A 3 -2.11 -0.95 -14.92
C ILE A 3 -2.49 0.44 -15.44
N ARG A 4 -3.44 1.09 -14.77
CA ARG A 4 -3.88 2.45 -15.10
C ARG A 4 -4.18 3.27 -13.85
N PRO A 5 -4.13 4.62 -13.92
CA PRO A 5 -4.66 5.46 -12.86
C PRO A 5 -6.14 5.13 -12.59
N ALA A 6 -6.53 5.20 -11.34
CA ALA A 6 -7.92 5.09 -10.91
C ALA A 6 -8.58 6.47 -10.90
N ASP A 7 -9.88 6.47 -11.12
CA ASP A 7 -10.75 7.63 -10.93
C ASP A 7 -11.84 7.34 -9.88
N ALA A 8 -12.71 8.33 -9.64
CA ALA A 8 -13.77 8.21 -8.65
C ALA A 8 -14.78 7.08 -8.97
N ALA A 9 -14.99 6.74 -10.24
CA ALA A 9 -15.92 5.69 -10.66
C ALA A 9 -15.39 4.29 -10.31
N ASP A 10 -14.07 4.13 -10.14
CA ASP A 10 -13.46 2.87 -9.74
C ASP A 10 -13.61 2.55 -8.25
N LEU A 11 -13.84 3.56 -7.42
CA LEU A 11 -13.78 3.41 -5.96
C LEU A 11 -14.75 2.37 -5.38
N PRO A 12 -16.00 2.21 -5.84
CA PRO A 12 -16.88 1.15 -5.34
C PRO A 12 -16.30 -0.25 -5.55
N ALA A 13 -15.80 -0.53 -6.75
CA ALA A 13 -15.18 -1.82 -7.07
C ALA A 13 -13.85 -2.00 -6.32
N PHE A 14 -13.07 -0.93 -6.17
CA PHE A 14 -11.83 -0.94 -5.41
C PHE A 14 -12.06 -1.26 -3.92
N PHE A 15 -13.09 -0.68 -3.28
CA PHE A 15 -13.40 -1.00 -1.90
C PHE A 15 -13.88 -2.43 -1.71
N ALA A 16 -14.68 -2.95 -2.63
CA ALA A 16 -15.06 -4.38 -2.61
C ALA A 16 -13.85 -5.30 -2.74
N TYR A 17 -12.90 -4.95 -3.62
CA TYR A 17 -11.62 -5.64 -3.77
C TYR A 17 -10.78 -5.57 -2.48
N LEU A 18 -10.68 -4.40 -1.84
CA LEU A 18 -9.91 -4.26 -0.60
C LEU A 18 -10.52 -5.10 0.54
N ASP A 19 -11.83 -5.09 0.68
CA ASP A 19 -12.51 -5.90 1.69
C ASP A 19 -12.25 -7.40 1.46
N ASP A 20 -12.24 -7.88 0.20
CA ASP A 20 -11.88 -9.26 -0.12
C ASP A 20 -10.38 -9.53 0.09
N HIS A 21 -9.51 -8.58 -0.28
CA HIS A 21 -8.07 -8.69 -0.11
C HIS A 21 -7.68 -8.85 1.36
N LEU A 22 -8.36 -8.15 2.27
CA LEU A 22 -8.09 -8.21 3.70
C LEU A 22 -8.57 -9.52 4.36
N ARG A 23 -9.38 -10.33 3.68
CA ARG A 23 -9.86 -11.60 4.25
C ARG A 23 -8.75 -12.64 4.45
N ASP A 24 -7.73 -12.62 3.61
CA ASP A 24 -6.59 -13.53 3.71
C ASP A 24 -5.37 -12.94 4.43
N ASN A 25 -5.52 -11.76 5.03
CA ASN A 25 -4.47 -11.11 5.82
C ASN A 25 -4.09 -11.97 7.05
N GLY A 26 -2.87 -12.53 7.05
CA GLY A 26 -2.40 -13.42 8.12
C GLY A 26 -3.16 -14.76 8.24
N ARG A 27 -3.86 -15.19 7.18
CA ARG A 27 -4.68 -16.41 7.16
C ARG A 27 -4.29 -17.33 6.01
N ASP A 28 -4.64 -18.61 6.12
CA ASP A 28 -4.47 -19.62 5.07
C ASP A 28 -3.05 -19.64 4.45
N GLY A 29 -2.02 -19.42 5.29
CA GLY A 29 -0.62 -19.39 4.87
C GLY A 29 -0.19 -18.08 4.20
N ALA A 30 -1.07 -17.08 4.11
CA ALA A 30 -0.68 -15.74 3.70
C ALA A 30 0.01 -15.02 4.87
N PRO A 31 1.08 -14.23 4.61
CA PRO A 31 1.68 -13.42 5.66
C PRO A 31 0.69 -12.36 6.16
N LEU A 32 0.86 -11.92 7.40
CA LEU A 32 0.25 -10.69 7.86
C LEU A 32 0.85 -9.54 7.04
N PHE A 33 0.03 -8.79 6.32
CA PHE A 33 0.50 -7.71 5.44
C PHE A 33 -0.09 -6.34 5.81
N GLN A 34 -1.09 -6.32 6.69
CA GLN A 34 -1.64 -5.09 7.23
C GLN A 34 -2.10 -5.32 8.67
N PRO A 35 -1.69 -4.45 9.62
CA PRO A 35 -2.24 -4.49 10.97
C PRO A 35 -3.76 -4.35 10.92
N PRO A 36 -4.51 -5.21 11.64
CA PRO A 36 -5.95 -5.04 11.76
C PRO A 36 -6.29 -3.77 12.55
N PRO A 37 -7.46 -3.14 12.34
CA PRO A 37 -7.88 -1.94 13.06
C PRO A 37 -8.14 -2.17 14.56
N VAL A 38 -8.26 -3.42 14.98
CA VAL A 38 -8.30 -3.86 16.38
C VAL A 38 -7.24 -4.95 16.56
N PRO A 39 -6.65 -5.13 17.75
CA PRO A 39 -5.51 -6.02 17.94
C PRO A 39 -5.91 -7.51 17.96
N THR A 40 -6.70 -7.93 17.00
CA THR A 40 -7.14 -9.33 16.85
C THR A 40 -7.40 -9.70 15.39
N MET A 41 -7.05 -10.94 15.03
CA MET A 41 -7.36 -11.56 13.74
C MET A 41 -8.61 -12.46 13.80
N ARG A 42 -9.28 -12.58 14.95
CA ARG A 42 -10.42 -13.50 15.14
C ARG A 42 -11.63 -13.09 14.32
N THR A 43 -11.79 -11.79 14.08
CA THR A 43 -12.87 -11.24 13.27
C THR A 43 -12.32 -10.56 12.02
N HIS A 44 -13.01 -10.76 10.89
CA HIS A 44 -12.73 -9.94 9.71
C HIS A 44 -13.24 -8.53 10.00
N SER A 45 -12.32 -7.56 9.95
CA SER A 45 -12.69 -6.15 10.06
C SER A 45 -12.83 -5.56 8.66
N PRO A 46 -13.98 -4.97 8.33
CA PRO A 46 -14.13 -4.27 7.06
C PRO A 46 -13.18 -3.06 7.01
N LEU A 47 -12.95 -2.57 5.80
CA LEU A 47 -12.11 -1.38 5.59
C LEU A 47 -12.66 -0.20 6.42
N PRO A 48 -11.82 0.43 7.28
CA PRO A 48 -12.27 1.52 8.14
C PRO A 48 -12.91 2.67 7.34
N PRO A 49 -14.05 3.25 7.80
CA PRO A 49 -14.70 4.36 7.09
C PRO A 49 -13.78 5.55 6.82
N GLY A 50 -12.90 5.88 7.77
CA GLY A 50 -11.92 6.96 7.61
C GLY A 50 -10.95 6.72 6.44
N LEU A 51 -10.57 5.46 6.20
CA LEU A 51 -9.70 5.12 5.08
C LEU A 51 -10.45 5.24 3.74
N ARG A 52 -11.74 4.83 3.68
CA ARG A 52 -12.58 5.04 2.49
C ARG A 52 -12.69 6.52 2.14
N ILE A 53 -12.97 7.37 3.15
CA ILE A 53 -13.03 8.83 2.99
C ILE A 53 -11.70 9.39 2.48
N ALA A 54 -10.57 8.91 3.01
CA ALA A 54 -9.25 9.33 2.58
C ALA A 54 -8.96 8.99 1.10
N PHE A 55 -9.46 7.85 0.59
CA PHE A 55 -9.39 7.54 -0.84
C PHE A 55 -10.29 8.47 -1.66
N ILE A 56 -11.56 8.64 -1.26
CA ILE A 56 -12.54 9.46 -1.99
C ILE A 56 -12.03 10.91 -2.14
N LYS A 57 -11.61 11.52 -1.03
CA LYS A 57 -11.16 12.92 -1.03
C LYS A 57 -9.77 13.11 -1.63
N GLY A 58 -8.87 12.16 -1.39
CA GLY A 58 -7.45 12.33 -1.72
C GLY A 58 -7.16 12.35 -3.21
N LEU A 59 -7.99 11.71 -4.05
CA LEU A 59 -7.77 11.66 -5.49
C LEU A 59 -7.81 13.05 -6.15
N ASP A 60 -8.64 13.96 -5.65
CA ASP A 60 -8.84 15.30 -6.20
C ASP A 60 -7.92 16.36 -5.57
N ILE A 61 -7.24 16.04 -4.46
CA ILE A 61 -6.34 16.97 -3.79
C ILE A 61 -5.04 17.09 -4.59
N PRO A 62 -4.55 18.32 -4.87
CA PRO A 62 -3.26 18.54 -5.54
C PRO A 62 -2.09 17.89 -4.77
N VAL A 63 -1.11 17.36 -5.50
CA VAL A 63 0.12 16.81 -4.90
C VAL A 63 0.84 17.90 -4.10
N GLY A 64 1.32 17.54 -2.90
CA GLY A 64 1.94 18.48 -1.96
C GLY A 64 0.97 19.08 -0.95
N GLU A 65 -0.34 19.00 -1.18
CA GLU A 65 -1.34 19.44 -0.20
C GLU A 65 -1.67 18.32 0.80
N PRO A 66 -2.06 18.65 2.05
CA PRO A 66 -2.40 17.62 3.04
C PRO A 66 -3.52 16.70 2.57
N GLY A 67 -3.30 15.40 2.68
CA GLY A 67 -4.30 14.38 2.36
C GLY A 67 -4.38 13.95 0.88
N TRP A 68 -3.53 14.50 0.00
CA TRP A 68 -3.50 14.05 -1.39
C TRP A 68 -3.19 12.56 -1.52
N ARG A 69 -3.73 11.93 -2.57
CA ARG A 69 -3.50 10.52 -2.90
C ARG A 69 -3.57 10.31 -4.40
N ARG A 70 -2.79 9.35 -4.89
CA ARG A 70 -2.89 8.83 -6.26
C ARG A 70 -2.99 7.32 -6.18
N LEU A 71 -3.85 6.74 -7.00
CA LEU A 71 -4.16 5.30 -6.99
C LEU A 71 -4.03 4.75 -8.39
N TRP A 72 -3.42 3.59 -8.53
CA TRP A 72 -3.40 2.80 -9.76
C TRP A 72 -4.00 1.44 -9.49
N LEU A 73 -4.78 0.96 -10.45
CA LEU A 73 -5.38 -0.37 -10.45
C LEU A 73 -4.75 -1.22 -11.54
N ALA A 74 -4.40 -2.45 -11.18
CA ALA A 74 -4.04 -3.49 -12.11
C ALA A 74 -5.29 -4.30 -12.45
N LEU A 75 -5.73 -4.27 -13.70
CA LEU A 75 -6.95 -4.95 -14.16
C LEU A 75 -6.58 -6.16 -15.00
N ASP A 76 -7.26 -7.27 -14.78
CA ASP A 76 -7.16 -8.44 -15.64
C ASP A 76 -7.94 -8.27 -16.96
N ALA A 77 -7.92 -9.28 -17.82
CA ALA A 77 -8.62 -9.26 -19.11
C ALA A 77 -10.15 -9.16 -19.00
N ARG A 78 -10.72 -9.41 -17.81
CA ARG A 78 -12.15 -9.31 -17.52
C ARG A 78 -12.51 -7.98 -16.83
N GLY A 79 -11.53 -7.10 -16.58
CA GLY A 79 -11.70 -5.87 -15.85
C GLY A 79 -11.71 -6.05 -14.32
N SER A 80 -11.42 -7.25 -13.81
CA SER A 80 -11.32 -7.48 -12.36
C SER A 80 -10.01 -6.94 -11.81
N ILE A 81 -10.04 -6.41 -10.57
CA ILE A 81 -8.86 -5.85 -9.94
C ILE A 81 -7.94 -6.98 -9.47
N ALA A 82 -6.76 -7.07 -10.09
CA ALA A 82 -5.69 -8.01 -9.76
C ALA A 82 -4.73 -7.47 -8.70
N GLY A 83 -4.67 -6.15 -8.52
CA GLY A 83 -3.82 -5.48 -7.56
C GLY A 83 -3.98 -3.97 -7.61
N HIS A 84 -3.36 -3.29 -6.66
CA HIS A 84 -3.34 -1.84 -6.60
C HIS A 84 -2.02 -1.33 -6.02
N VAL A 85 -1.70 -0.07 -6.30
CA VAL A 85 -0.69 0.71 -5.60
C VAL A 85 -1.22 2.12 -5.39
N ASP A 86 -1.02 2.67 -4.21
CA ASP A 86 -1.29 4.08 -3.93
C ASP A 86 -0.06 4.80 -3.40
N VAL A 87 0.04 6.07 -3.76
CA VAL A 87 1.01 7.02 -3.21
C VAL A 87 0.23 8.17 -2.59
N ARG A 88 0.59 8.56 -1.37
CA ARG A 88 -0.19 9.52 -0.60
C ARG A 88 0.68 10.46 0.23
N ALA A 89 0.09 11.59 0.63
CA ALA A 89 0.69 12.52 1.57
C ALA A 89 1.09 11.82 2.88
N ARG A 90 2.20 12.24 3.45
CA ARG A 90 2.47 11.98 4.87
C ARG A 90 1.58 12.85 5.75
N PRO A 91 1.23 12.37 6.97
CA PRO A 91 0.42 13.16 7.90
C PRO A 91 1.15 14.41 8.42
N GLU A 92 2.50 14.41 8.44
CA GLU A 92 3.30 15.51 8.96
C GLU A 92 3.38 16.66 7.93
N PRO A 93 2.90 17.87 8.24
CA PRO A 93 2.92 19.01 7.30
C PRO A 93 4.32 19.39 6.81
N SER A 94 5.35 19.18 7.62
CA SER A 94 6.75 19.46 7.27
C SER A 94 7.38 18.40 6.36
N ALA A 95 6.68 17.29 6.07
CA ALA A 95 7.17 16.19 5.25
C ALA A 95 6.57 16.19 3.83
N ARG A 96 6.15 17.33 3.28
CA ARG A 96 5.51 17.44 1.95
C ARG A 96 6.37 16.94 0.78
N HIS A 97 7.69 16.91 0.96
CA HIS A 97 8.65 16.35 0.00
C HIS A 97 8.74 14.82 0.04
N ARG A 98 7.95 14.17 0.86
CA ARG A 98 7.90 12.72 1.04
C ARG A 98 6.48 12.21 0.79
N ALA A 99 6.39 11.00 0.28
CA ALA A 99 5.12 10.31 0.09
C ALA A 99 5.16 8.94 0.76
N MET A 100 4.01 8.43 1.15
CA MET A 100 3.85 7.06 1.62
C MET A 100 3.33 6.18 0.49
N LEU A 101 3.90 4.99 0.33
CA LEU A 101 3.42 3.97 -0.60
C LEU A 101 2.61 2.91 0.14
N GLY A 102 1.48 2.54 -0.44
CA GLY A 102 0.70 1.36 -0.07
C GLY A 102 0.42 0.51 -1.29
N MET A 103 0.38 -0.81 -1.14
CA MET A 103 0.05 -1.69 -2.26
C MET A 103 -0.55 -3.02 -1.81
N GLY A 104 -1.26 -3.67 -2.72
CA GLY A 104 -1.73 -5.04 -2.55
C GLY A 104 -1.82 -5.78 -3.87
N VAL A 105 -1.55 -7.08 -3.82
CA VAL A 105 -1.75 -8.00 -4.95
C VAL A 105 -2.74 -9.07 -4.52
N HIS A 106 -3.86 -9.16 -5.25
CA HIS A 106 -4.89 -10.17 -5.00
C HIS A 106 -4.27 -11.58 -5.04
N ARG A 107 -4.69 -12.46 -4.13
CA ARG A 107 -4.11 -13.81 -3.94
C ARG A 107 -3.93 -14.62 -5.24
N ALA A 108 -4.90 -14.53 -6.16
CA ALA A 108 -4.84 -15.24 -7.45
C ALA A 108 -3.75 -14.73 -8.41
N TYR A 109 -3.17 -13.54 -8.16
CA TYR A 109 -2.19 -12.90 -9.03
C TYR A 109 -0.81 -12.76 -8.39
N ARG A 110 -0.61 -13.25 -7.15
CA ARG A 110 0.68 -13.24 -6.46
C ARG A 110 1.71 -14.12 -7.18
N ARG A 111 2.99 -13.83 -6.99
CA ARG A 111 4.15 -14.58 -7.52
C ARG A 111 4.25 -14.59 -9.05
N ARG A 112 3.65 -13.60 -9.74
CA ARG A 112 3.66 -13.44 -11.20
C ARG A 112 4.32 -12.11 -11.64
N GLY A 113 5.10 -11.47 -10.77
CA GLY A 113 5.78 -10.21 -11.08
C GLY A 113 4.90 -8.95 -10.96
N LEU A 114 3.58 -9.08 -10.73
CA LEU A 114 2.66 -7.94 -10.70
C LEU A 114 3.02 -6.90 -9.61
N GLY A 115 3.49 -7.35 -8.44
CA GLY A 115 3.92 -6.43 -7.38
C GLY A 115 5.06 -5.51 -7.82
N MET A 116 6.04 -6.01 -8.59
CA MET A 116 7.11 -5.18 -9.14
C MET A 116 6.58 -4.15 -10.11
N GLN A 117 5.71 -4.54 -11.04
CA GLN A 117 5.12 -3.62 -12.02
C GLN A 117 4.33 -2.48 -11.33
N LEU A 118 3.61 -2.78 -10.25
CA LEU A 118 2.89 -1.77 -9.46
C LEU A 118 3.85 -0.79 -8.77
N VAL A 119 4.91 -1.29 -8.14
CA VAL A 119 5.92 -0.44 -7.49
C VAL A 119 6.65 0.42 -8.52
N ASP A 120 7.06 -0.16 -9.66
CA ASP A 120 7.71 0.57 -10.76
C ASP A 120 6.81 1.68 -11.31
N THR A 121 5.50 1.41 -11.43
CA THR A 121 4.51 2.41 -11.86
C THR A 121 4.46 3.59 -10.88
N ALA A 122 4.41 3.33 -9.57
CA ALA A 122 4.40 4.37 -8.55
C ALA A 122 5.70 5.20 -8.54
N ILE A 123 6.86 4.53 -8.65
CA ILE A 123 8.17 5.19 -8.73
C ILE A 123 8.27 6.06 -9.99
N ALA A 124 7.88 5.53 -11.16
CA ALA A 124 7.93 6.25 -12.42
C ALA A 124 7.09 7.53 -12.37
N TRP A 125 5.86 7.43 -11.83
CA TRP A 125 5.01 8.58 -11.61
C TRP A 125 5.63 9.59 -10.64
N ALA A 126 6.09 9.14 -9.47
CA ALA A 126 6.64 10.02 -8.44
C ALA A 126 7.91 10.76 -8.87
N ARG A 127 8.70 10.18 -9.79
CA ARG A 127 9.86 10.86 -10.40
C ARG A 127 9.47 12.05 -11.28
N GLY A 128 8.24 12.07 -11.81
CA GLY A 128 7.67 13.19 -12.54
C GLY A 128 7.20 14.35 -11.64
N GLU A 129 7.03 14.10 -10.34
CA GLU A 129 6.55 15.09 -9.37
C GLU A 129 7.73 15.86 -8.76
N GLU A 130 7.95 17.10 -9.19
CA GLU A 130 9.11 17.91 -8.77
C GLU A 130 9.17 18.15 -7.26
N SER A 131 8.03 18.21 -6.59
CA SER A 131 7.92 18.43 -5.15
C SER A 131 8.36 17.22 -4.32
N LEU A 132 8.36 16.01 -4.89
CA LEU A 132 8.69 14.79 -4.19
C LEU A 132 10.19 14.46 -4.29
N LYS A 133 10.78 14.06 -3.17
CA LYS A 133 12.17 13.61 -3.06
C LYS A 133 12.29 12.15 -2.61
N TRP A 134 11.28 11.66 -1.89
CA TRP A 134 11.30 10.34 -1.27
C TRP A 134 9.95 9.65 -1.34
N ILE A 135 9.99 8.34 -1.49
CA ILE A 135 8.87 7.45 -1.20
C ILE A 135 9.24 6.62 0.03
N ASP A 136 8.38 6.64 1.04
CA ASP A 136 8.49 5.85 2.25
C ASP A 136 7.45 4.73 2.24
N LEU A 137 7.72 3.67 2.95
CA LEU A 137 6.73 2.63 3.25
C LEU A 137 7.00 1.99 4.62
N GLU A 138 5.96 1.40 5.16
CA GLU A 138 5.98 0.55 6.34
C GLU A 138 5.57 -0.85 5.94
N VAL A 139 6.26 -1.84 6.47
CA VAL A 139 5.99 -3.25 6.19
C VAL A 139 6.25 -4.10 7.44
N LEU A 140 5.35 -5.02 7.73
CA LEU A 140 5.59 -6.02 8.77
C LEU A 140 6.85 -6.81 8.44
N SER A 141 7.77 -6.92 9.39
CA SER A 141 9.11 -7.49 9.16
C SER A 141 9.06 -8.96 8.74
N GLU A 142 8.02 -9.67 9.17
CA GLU A 142 7.74 -11.07 8.82
C GLU A 142 7.14 -11.23 7.41
N ASN A 143 6.68 -10.15 6.78
CA ASN A 143 6.22 -10.20 5.38
C ASN A 143 7.42 -10.24 4.43
N HIS A 144 8.20 -11.33 4.54
CA HIS A 144 9.42 -11.53 3.75
C HIS A 144 9.22 -11.35 2.24
N PRO A 145 8.09 -11.80 1.63
CA PRO A 145 7.87 -11.56 0.20
C PRO A 145 7.79 -10.08 -0.16
N ALA A 146 7.14 -9.25 0.67
CA ALA A 146 7.04 -7.81 0.44
C ALA A 146 8.38 -7.11 0.70
N VAL A 147 9.07 -7.43 1.80
CA VAL A 147 10.41 -6.88 2.09
C VAL A 147 11.36 -7.16 0.93
N ALA A 148 11.42 -8.41 0.44
CA ALA A 148 12.27 -8.79 -0.69
C ALA A 148 11.86 -8.07 -2.00
N LEU A 149 10.57 -7.82 -2.22
CA LEU A 149 10.07 -7.03 -3.35
C LEU A 149 10.62 -5.59 -3.30
N TYR A 150 10.46 -4.92 -2.16
CA TYR A 150 10.89 -3.53 -2.00
C TYR A 150 12.41 -3.37 -2.10
N LEU A 151 13.18 -4.29 -1.52
CA LEU A 151 14.64 -4.28 -1.68
C LEU A 151 15.04 -4.41 -3.16
N ARG A 152 14.42 -5.32 -3.92
CA ARG A 152 14.67 -5.46 -5.37
C ARG A 152 14.25 -4.24 -6.18
N ALA A 153 13.19 -3.53 -5.75
CA ALA A 153 12.76 -2.28 -6.36
C ALA A 153 13.69 -1.09 -6.04
N GLY A 154 14.69 -1.27 -5.17
CA GLY A 154 15.67 -0.25 -4.81
C GLY A 154 15.34 0.53 -3.53
N PHE A 155 14.35 0.10 -2.77
CA PHE A 155 14.14 0.65 -1.42
C PHE A 155 15.26 0.20 -0.48
N THR A 156 15.62 1.07 0.45
CA THR A 156 16.56 0.77 1.53
C THR A 156 15.82 0.72 2.87
N MET A 157 16.16 -0.23 3.71
CA MET A 157 15.65 -0.29 5.07
C MET A 157 16.30 0.82 5.91
N THR A 158 15.47 1.59 6.61
CA THR A 158 15.94 2.72 7.43
C THR A 158 15.82 2.45 8.92
N ALA A 159 14.84 1.64 9.31
CA ALA A 159 14.65 1.22 10.69
C ALA A 159 13.85 -0.08 10.73
N ARG A 160 14.05 -0.85 11.81
CA ARG A 160 13.17 -1.91 12.26
C ARG A 160 12.87 -1.63 13.72
N ILE A 161 11.60 -1.57 14.06
CA ILE A 161 11.14 -1.42 15.44
C ILE A 161 10.65 -2.78 15.88
N GLU A 162 11.35 -3.36 16.83
CA GLU A 162 10.98 -4.63 17.44
C GLU A 162 9.75 -4.42 18.33
N ASP A 163 8.88 -5.43 18.36
CA ASP A 163 7.70 -5.44 19.23
C ASP A 163 6.80 -4.20 19.06
N MET A 164 6.70 -3.69 17.82
CA MET A 164 5.92 -2.48 17.52
C MET A 164 4.41 -2.70 17.63
N LEU A 165 3.95 -3.91 17.34
CA LEU A 165 2.53 -4.26 17.32
C LEU A 165 2.31 -5.52 18.12
N GLU A 166 1.20 -5.59 18.86
CA GLU A 166 0.71 -6.81 19.50
C GLU A 166 -0.66 -7.17 18.91
N ILE A 167 -0.78 -8.37 18.34
CA ILE A 167 -2.00 -8.87 17.72
C ILE A 167 -2.29 -10.27 18.27
N ASP A 168 -3.43 -10.46 18.92
CA ASP A 168 -3.81 -11.70 19.62
C ASP A 168 -2.73 -12.21 20.61
N GLY A 169 -1.99 -11.29 21.26
CA GLY A 169 -0.90 -11.59 22.19
C GLY A 169 0.40 -12.03 21.51
N VAL A 170 0.53 -11.83 20.20
CA VAL A 170 1.76 -12.07 19.44
C VAL A 170 2.38 -10.73 19.04
N SER A 171 3.65 -10.57 19.36
CA SER A 171 4.43 -9.38 18.97
C SER A 171 4.85 -9.44 17.51
N HIS A 172 4.79 -8.30 16.85
CA HIS A 172 5.20 -8.12 15.47
C HIS A 172 6.09 -6.90 15.31
N ASP A 173 7.16 -7.07 14.55
CA ASP A 173 8.08 -6.00 14.23
C ASP A 173 7.63 -5.23 12.99
N LEU A 174 7.92 -3.93 12.97
CA LEU A 174 7.64 -3.06 11.83
C LEU A 174 8.93 -2.54 11.20
N SER A 175 9.08 -2.75 9.91
CA SER A 175 10.20 -2.23 9.12
C SER A 175 9.78 -0.97 8.37
N TYR A 176 10.66 0.04 8.42
CA TYR A 176 10.54 1.28 7.67
C TYR A 176 11.53 1.26 6.50
N MET A 177 11.04 1.54 5.31
CA MET A 177 11.86 1.55 4.11
C MET A 177 11.64 2.84 3.32
N ARG A 178 12.66 3.27 2.57
CA ARG A 178 12.60 4.47 1.73
C ARG A 178 13.23 4.26 0.37
N TYR A 179 12.75 5.01 -0.61
CA TYR A 179 13.31 5.12 -1.96
C TYR A 179 13.64 6.57 -2.27
N ALA A 180 14.87 6.85 -2.74
CA ALA A 180 15.27 8.19 -3.21
C ALA A 180 14.81 8.37 -4.66
N LEU A 181 14.06 9.44 -4.93
CA LEU A 181 13.58 9.74 -6.29
C LEU A 181 14.63 10.44 -7.16
N ARG A 182 15.59 11.10 -6.51
CA ARG A 182 16.70 11.86 -7.13
C ARG A 182 17.98 11.62 -6.38
#